data_756a52d0d4f09db5a00107b40e398655
#
_entry.id   756a52d0d4f09db5a00107b40e398655
#
_cell.length_a   1.000
_cell.length_b   1.000
_cell.length_c   1.000
_cell.angle_alpha   90.00
_cell.angle_beta   90.00
_cell.angle_gamma   90.00
#
_symmetry.space_group_name_H-M   'P 1'
#
loop_
_entity.id
_entity.type
_entity.pdbx_description
1 polymer ?
#
loop_
_entity_poly.entity_id
_entity_poly.type
_entity_poly.pdbx_seq_one_letter_code
_entity_poly.pdbx_strand_id
1 'polypeptide(L)'
;MDFEIRKDLTSSWFKTLQDSICHSISELEKNKIKFEFTTWKRNQNKDEGGGEYRILKDGRIFDKVGVNFSKVYGKFPKHFQKQIPGAEKNPNFWASGISVVMHMKNPLIPVSYTHLTLPTNGT
;
A
#
# COMPACT_ATOMS: atom_id res chain seq x y z
N MET A 1 -11.75 -0.62 21.76
CA MET A 1 -11.36 -1.60 20.75
C MET A 1 -9.89 -1.93 20.90
N ASP A 2 -9.58 -3.21 20.88
CA ASP A 2 -8.22 -3.71 20.99
C ASP A 2 -7.34 -3.18 19.87
N PHE A 3 -6.08 -2.88 20.17
CA PHE A 3 -5.12 -2.34 19.22
C PHE A 3 -4.84 -3.31 18.07
N GLU A 4 -4.73 -4.61 18.35
CA GLU A 4 -4.53 -5.62 17.34
C GLU A 4 -5.73 -5.72 16.38
N ILE A 5 -6.94 -5.60 16.93
CA ILE A 5 -8.16 -5.57 16.11
C ILE A 5 -8.16 -4.35 15.19
N ARG A 6 -7.74 -3.19 15.68
CA ARG A 6 -7.63 -1.98 14.85
C ARG A 6 -6.66 -2.15 13.70
N LYS A 7 -5.51 -2.78 13.96
CA LYS A 7 -4.51 -3.07 12.92
C LYS A 7 -5.10 -3.98 11.84
N ASP A 8 -5.77 -5.05 12.26
CA ASP A 8 -6.39 -6.00 11.33
C ASP A 8 -7.49 -5.35 10.51
N LEU A 9 -8.36 -4.57 11.14
CA LEU A 9 -9.42 -3.86 10.42
C LEU A 9 -8.85 -2.86 9.42
N THR A 10 -7.84 -2.12 9.81
CA THR A 10 -7.20 -1.13 8.95
C THR A 10 -6.54 -1.77 7.72
N SER A 11 -5.73 -2.81 7.94
CA SER A 11 -5.05 -3.48 6.84
C SER A 11 -6.03 -4.20 5.92
N SER A 12 -7.07 -4.81 6.49
CA SER A 12 -8.13 -5.44 5.71
C SER A 12 -8.88 -4.42 4.85
N TRP A 13 -9.14 -3.23 5.40
CA TRP A 13 -9.81 -2.17 4.67
C TRP A 13 -8.97 -1.68 3.48
N PHE A 14 -7.67 -1.48 3.69
CA PHE A 14 -6.77 -1.09 2.60
C PHE A 14 -6.69 -2.17 1.52
N LYS A 15 -6.71 -3.45 1.92
CA LYS A 15 -6.71 -4.56 0.98
C LYS A 15 -8.00 -4.58 0.16
N THR A 16 -9.14 -4.38 0.82
CA THR A 16 -10.44 -4.28 0.16
C THR A 16 -10.46 -3.09 -0.81
N LEU A 17 -9.89 -1.97 -0.41
CA LEU A 17 -9.81 -0.80 -1.27
C LEU A 17 -8.95 -1.07 -2.50
N GLN A 18 -7.83 -1.78 -2.34
CA GLN A 18 -7.01 -2.22 -3.48
C GLN A 18 -7.83 -3.05 -4.46
N ASP A 19 -8.58 -4.02 -3.95
CA ASP A 19 -9.45 -4.87 -4.77
C ASP A 19 -10.50 -4.05 -5.51
N SER A 20 -11.15 -3.11 -4.82
CA SER A 20 -12.19 -2.26 -5.40
C SER A 20 -11.64 -1.37 -6.50
N ILE A 21 -10.49 -0.74 -6.28
CA ILE A 21 -9.86 0.13 -7.27
C ILE A 21 -9.49 -0.66 -8.52
N CYS A 22 -8.85 -1.81 -8.34
CA CYS A 22 -8.46 -2.67 -9.46
C CYS A 22 -9.66 -3.17 -10.25
N HIS A 23 -10.72 -3.54 -9.53
CA HIS A 23 -11.96 -3.99 -10.17
C HIS A 23 -12.60 -2.89 -11.02
N SER A 24 -12.69 -1.67 -10.48
CA SER A 24 -13.27 -0.53 -11.19
C SER A 24 -12.45 -0.17 -12.44
N ILE A 25 -11.12 -0.20 -12.33
CA ILE A 25 -10.24 0.08 -13.47
C ILE A 25 -10.38 -1.00 -14.53
N SER A 26 -10.45 -2.26 -14.11
CA SER A 26 -10.65 -3.39 -15.04
C SER A 26 -11.95 -3.27 -15.80
N GLU A 27 -13.03 -2.84 -15.13
CA GLU A 27 -14.31 -2.60 -15.78
C GLU A 27 -14.25 -1.48 -16.81
N LEU A 28 -13.56 -0.38 -16.50
CA LEU A 28 -13.36 0.72 -17.43
C LEU A 28 -12.57 0.27 -18.66
N GLU A 29 -11.67 -0.67 -18.52
CA GLU A 29 -10.93 -1.28 -19.62
C GLU A 29 -11.71 -2.45 -20.26
N LYS A 30 -12.97 -2.64 -19.87
CA LYS A 30 -13.85 -3.70 -20.39
C LYS A 30 -13.29 -5.11 -20.17
N ASN A 31 -12.51 -5.29 -19.11
CA ASN A 31 -11.86 -6.55 -18.71
C ASN A 31 -10.96 -7.15 -19.82
N LYS A 32 -10.48 -6.34 -20.74
CA LYS A 32 -9.59 -6.76 -21.82
C LYS A 32 -8.13 -6.83 -21.41
N ILE A 33 -7.75 -6.06 -20.37
CA ILE A 33 -6.39 -5.99 -19.85
C ILE A 33 -6.46 -6.38 -18.39
N LYS A 34 -5.51 -7.21 -17.94
CA LYS A 34 -5.49 -7.71 -16.56
C LYS A 34 -4.35 -7.08 -15.78
N PHE A 35 -4.59 -6.90 -14.49
CA PHE A 35 -3.53 -6.53 -13.54
C PHE A 35 -2.58 -7.71 -13.33
N GLU A 36 -1.29 -7.41 -13.31
CA GLU A 36 -0.27 -8.36 -12.86
C GLU A 36 -0.03 -8.14 -11.38
N PHE A 37 -0.05 -9.24 -10.60
CA PHE A 37 0.07 -9.21 -9.15
C PHE A 37 1.46 -9.67 -8.75
N THR A 38 2.13 -8.90 -7.89
CA THR A 38 3.43 -9.25 -7.35
C THR A 38 3.44 -9.01 -5.85
N THR A 39 3.74 -10.05 -5.08
CA THR A 39 3.96 -9.90 -3.64
C THR A 39 5.41 -9.53 -3.36
N TRP A 40 5.61 -8.74 -2.32
CA TRP A 40 6.95 -8.34 -1.91
C TRP A 40 7.08 -8.43 -0.39
N LYS A 41 8.31 -8.60 0.07
CA LYS A 41 8.64 -8.63 1.49
C LYS A 41 9.58 -7.47 1.81
N ARG A 42 9.33 -6.82 2.93
CA ARG A 42 10.19 -5.73 3.39
C ARG A 42 11.61 -6.22 3.71
N ASN A 43 11.71 -7.45 4.26
CA ASN A 43 12.99 -8.08 4.59
C ASN A 43 12.91 -9.56 4.26
N GLN A 44 13.91 -10.06 3.53
CA GLN A 44 13.93 -11.46 3.11
C GLN A 44 14.33 -12.41 4.25
N ASN A 45 15.01 -11.91 5.28
CA ASN A 45 15.55 -12.71 6.37
C ASN A 45 14.70 -12.69 7.64
N LYS A 46 13.84 -11.69 7.81
CA LYS A 46 12.97 -11.52 8.98
C LYS A 46 11.56 -11.18 8.53
N ASP A 47 10.59 -11.56 9.36
CA ASP A 47 9.21 -11.15 9.12
C ASP A 47 9.02 -9.71 9.58
N GLU A 48 9.16 -8.80 8.66
CA GLU A 48 8.91 -7.37 8.85
C GLU A 48 7.74 -6.88 7.99
N GLY A 49 6.89 -7.80 7.54
CA GLY A 49 5.76 -7.51 6.70
C GLY A 49 6.13 -7.39 5.24
N GLY A 50 5.24 -6.84 4.47
CA GLY A 50 5.39 -6.68 3.05
C GLY A 50 4.11 -6.16 2.43
N GLY A 51 3.84 -6.58 1.22
CA GLY A 51 2.63 -6.15 0.53
C GLY A 51 2.45 -6.81 -0.81
N GLU A 52 1.58 -6.21 -1.60
CA GLU A 52 1.30 -6.65 -2.95
C GLU A 52 1.11 -5.44 -3.83
N TYR A 53 1.84 -5.36 -4.92
CA TYR A 53 1.55 -4.36 -5.91
C TYR A 53 0.91 -5.01 -7.15
N ARG A 54 0.01 -4.25 -7.74
CA ARG A 54 -0.71 -4.67 -8.95
C ARG A 54 -0.49 -3.63 -10.02
N ILE A 55 -0.11 -4.07 -11.20
CA ILE A 55 0.23 -3.19 -12.31
C ILE A 55 -0.58 -3.58 -13.53
N LEU A 56 -1.24 -2.58 -14.15
CA LEU A 56 -1.90 -2.71 -15.44
C LEU A 56 -1.16 -1.81 -16.42
N LYS A 57 -0.87 -2.31 -17.62
CA LYS A 57 -0.17 -1.58 -18.67
C LYS A 57 -0.92 -1.66 -19.99
N ASP A 58 -0.72 -0.64 -20.80
CA ASP A 58 -1.15 -0.61 -22.21
C ASP A 58 -2.64 -0.84 -22.38
N GLY A 59 -3.44 -0.27 -21.47
CA GLY A 59 -4.88 -0.28 -21.59
C GLY A 59 -5.38 0.72 -22.62
N ARG A 60 -6.66 0.66 -22.89
CA ARG A 60 -7.32 1.58 -23.84
C ARG A 60 -7.40 3.00 -23.25
N ILE A 61 -7.73 3.09 -21.98
CA ILE A 61 -7.90 4.36 -21.25
C ILE A 61 -6.63 4.68 -20.44
N PHE A 62 -6.10 3.68 -19.76
CA PHE A 62 -4.95 3.81 -18.87
C PHE A 62 -3.68 3.30 -19.55
N ASP A 63 -2.67 4.15 -19.62
CA ASP A 63 -1.35 3.73 -20.10
C ASP A 63 -0.67 2.84 -19.07
N LYS A 64 -0.75 3.24 -17.80
CA LYS A 64 -0.21 2.45 -16.70
C LYS A 64 -0.93 2.79 -15.40
N VAL A 65 -1.28 1.77 -14.64
CA VAL A 65 -1.85 1.91 -13.30
C VAL A 65 -1.03 1.05 -12.35
N GLY A 66 -0.64 1.63 -11.21
CA GLY A 66 -0.03 0.88 -10.12
C GLY A 66 -0.86 1.05 -8.86
N VAL A 67 -1.21 -0.05 -8.21
CA VAL A 67 -1.92 -0.06 -6.94
C VAL A 67 -1.14 -0.93 -5.97
N ASN A 68 -0.55 -0.31 -4.96
CA ASN A 68 0.30 -1.00 -4.00
C ASN A 68 -0.35 -1.01 -2.62
N PHE A 69 -0.46 -2.18 -2.04
CA PHE A 69 -0.88 -2.38 -0.65
C PHE A 69 0.35 -2.74 0.18
N SER A 70 0.44 -2.17 1.39
CA SER A 70 1.53 -2.46 2.31
C SER A 70 1.03 -2.71 3.73
N LYS A 71 1.71 -3.60 4.40
CA LYS A 71 1.55 -3.87 5.83
C LYS A 71 2.94 -4.22 6.36
N VAL A 72 3.58 -3.28 7.01
CA VAL A 72 4.96 -3.41 7.46
C VAL A 72 5.07 -3.14 8.95
N TYR A 73 6.04 -3.75 9.59
CA TYR A 73 6.29 -3.63 11.01
C TYR A 73 7.76 -3.93 11.31
N GLY A 74 8.19 -3.56 12.49
CA GLY A 74 9.58 -3.77 12.89
C GLY A 74 9.95 -2.90 14.07
N LYS A 75 11.25 -2.71 14.26
CA LYS A 75 11.80 -1.84 15.30
C LYS A 75 12.62 -0.73 14.67
N PHE A 76 12.45 0.47 15.19
CA PHE A 76 13.30 1.58 14.78
C PHE A 76 14.75 1.32 15.22
N PRO A 77 15.74 1.56 14.35
CA PRO A 77 17.15 1.51 14.75
C PRO A 77 17.42 2.48 15.90
N LYS A 78 18.38 2.13 16.78
CA LYS A 78 18.68 2.92 17.97
C LYS A 78 18.96 4.39 17.68
N HIS A 79 19.62 4.68 16.57
CA HIS A 79 19.95 6.07 16.21
C HIS A 79 18.74 6.89 15.78
N PHE A 80 17.61 6.26 15.42
CA PHE A 80 16.37 6.95 15.10
C PHE A 80 15.40 7.05 16.27
N GLN A 81 15.56 6.23 17.32
CA GLN A 81 14.62 6.20 18.45
C GLN A 81 14.51 7.53 19.16
N LYS A 82 15.61 8.27 19.22
CA LYS A 82 15.63 9.60 19.86
C LYS A 82 14.91 10.67 19.04
N GLN A 83 14.77 10.47 17.75
CA GLN A 83 14.18 11.45 16.83
C GLN A 83 12.67 11.25 16.67
N ILE A 84 12.15 10.08 17.07
CA ILE A 84 10.75 9.73 16.87
C ILE A 84 10.04 9.73 18.22
N PRO A 85 8.97 10.54 18.41
CA PRO A 85 8.23 10.58 19.67
C PRO A 85 7.73 9.18 20.08
N GLY A 86 8.02 8.79 21.31
CA GLY A 86 7.59 7.51 21.87
C GLY A 86 8.47 6.31 21.53
N ALA A 87 9.41 6.43 20.57
CA ALA A 87 10.24 5.30 20.14
C ALA A 87 11.26 4.87 21.20
N GLU A 88 11.67 5.75 22.10
CA GLU A 88 12.58 5.41 23.20
C GLU A 88 11.92 4.44 24.18
N LYS A 89 10.63 4.58 24.43
CA LYS A 89 9.86 3.70 25.31
C LYS A 89 9.41 2.44 24.59
N ASN A 90 9.01 2.57 23.34
CA ASN A 90 8.57 1.45 22.51
C ASN A 90 9.11 1.65 21.09
N PRO A 91 10.20 0.97 20.73
CA PRO A 91 10.80 1.13 19.41
C PRO A 91 10.05 0.42 18.29
N ASN A 92 9.04 -0.37 18.62
CA ASN A 92 8.27 -1.10 17.61
C ASN A 92 7.40 -0.14 16.82
N PHE A 93 7.28 -0.42 15.52
CA PHE A 93 6.36 0.31 14.66
C PHE A 93 5.53 -0.65 13.81
N TRP A 94 4.39 -0.16 13.38
CA TRP A 94 3.50 -0.85 12.45
C TRP A 94 2.92 0.21 11.52
N ALA A 95 2.84 -0.13 10.25
CA ALA A 95 2.19 0.76 9.28
C ALA A 95 1.51 -0.05 8.20
N SER A 96 0.36 0.41 7.76
CA SER A 96 -0.31 -0.15 6.61
C SER A 96 -0.78 0.99 5.71
N GLY A 97 -0.87 0.72 4.43
CA GLY A 97 -1.27 1.77 3.51
C GLY A 97 -1.61 1.25 2.13
N ILE A 98 -2.09 2.17 1.33
CA ILE A 98 -2.35 1.96 -0.08
C ILE A 98 -1.80 3.15 -0.86
N SER A 99 -1.21 2.86 -2.01
CA SER A 99 -0.67 3.87 -2.91
C SER A 99 -1.19 3.57 -4.31
N VAL A 100 -1.67 4.60 -4.99
CA VAL A 100 -2.26 4.47 -6.34
C VAL A 100 -1.64 5.52 -7.23
N VAL A 101 -1.18 5.10 -8.41
CA VAL A 101 -0.75 6.01 -9.46
C VAL A 101 -1.41 5.61 -10.77
N MET A 102 -1.94 6.59 -11.49
CA MET A 102 -2.64 6.38 -12.75
C MET A 102 -2.09 7.30 -13.83
N HIS A 103 -1.55 6.70 -14.88
CA HIS A 103 -1.13 7.40 -16.10
C HIS A 103 -2.15 7.12 -17.19
N MET A 104 -2.73 8.16 -17.74
CA MET A 104 -3.77 8.01 -18.78
C MET A 104 -3.12 7.94 -20.15
N LYS A 105 -3.78 7.27 -21.09
CA LYS A 105 -3.37 7.26 -22.51
C LYS A 105 -3.43 8.65 -23.10
N ASN A 106 -4.47 9.41 -22.79
CA ASN A 106 -4.62 10.77 -23.27
C ASN A 106 -3.67 11.71 -22.49
N PRO A 107 -2.67 12.31 -23.15
CA PRO A 107 -1.71 13.19 -22.47
C PRO A 107 -2.31 14.47 -21.92
N LEU A 108 -3.56 14.81 -22.29
CA LEU A 108 -4.25 15.99 -21.79
C LEU A 108 -4.86 15.75 -20.42
N ILE A 109 -4.92 14.49 -19.96
CA ILE A 109 -5.44 14.13 -18.64
C ILE A 109 -4.27 14.01 -17.67
N PRO A 110 -4.28 14.78 -16.56
CA PRO A 110 -3.16 14.71 -15.58
C PRO A 110 -2.99 13.34 -14.96
N VAL A 111 -1.75 13.03 -14.56
CA VAL A 111 -1.44 11.85 -13.75
C VAL A 111 -2.10 12.01 -12.39
N SER A 112 -2.73 10.94 -11.90
CA SER A 112 -3.29 10.89 -10.56
C SER A 112 -2.36 10.10 -9.64
N TYR A 113 -2.10 10.64 -8.45
CA TYR A 113 -1.32 9.97 -7.42
C TYR A 113 -2.02 10.17 -6.07
N THR A 114 -2.22 9.06 -5.35
CA THR A 114 -2.82 9.09 -4.01
C THR A 114 -2.07 8.11 -3.11
N HIS A 115 -1.80 8.53 -1.87
CA HIS A 115 -1.15 7.70 -0.88
C HIS A 115 -1.85 7.89 0.47
N LEU A 116 -2.34 6.79 1.05
CA LEU A 116 -2.96 6.76 2.38
C LEU A 116 -2.18 5.80 3.25
N THR A 117 -1.77 6.25 4.42
CA THR A 117 -0.99 5.46 5.36
C THR A 117 -1.51 5.65 6.77
N LEU A 118 -1.63 4.57 7.51
CA LEU A 118 -1.87 4.61 8.95
C LEU A 118 -0.63 4.06 9.65
N PRO A 119 0.25 4.94 10.13
CA PRO A 119 1.42 4.51 10.90
C PRO A 119 1.11 4.48 12.39
N THR A 120 1.85 3.66 13.13
CA THR A 120 1.84 3.66 14.58
C THR A 120 3.19 3.18 15.10
N ASN A 121 3.61 3.71 16.24
CA ASN A 121 4.85 3.30 16.89
C ASN A 121 4.59 2.46 18.16
N GLY A 122 3.61 1.58 18.11
CA GLY A 122 3.40 0.56 19.13
C GLY A 122 2.49 0.94 20.29
N THR A 123 1.69 1.96 20.16
CA THR A 123 0.68 2.28 21.19
C THR A 123 -0.73 1.97 20.75
#